data_2936d9c8500f174a0b0abfc17409965a
#
_entry.id   2936d9c8500f174a0b0abfc17409965a
#
_cell.length_a   1.000
_cell.length_b   1.000
_cell.length_c   1.000
_cell.angle_alpha   90.00
_cell.angle_beta   90.00
_cell.angle_gamma   90.00
#
_symmetry.space_group_name_H-M   'P 1'
#
loop_
_entity.id
_entity.type
_entity.pdbx_description
1 polymer ?
#
loop_
_entity_poly.entity_id
_entity_poly.type
_entity_poly.pdbx_seq_one_letter_code
_entity_poly.pdbx_strand_id
1 'polypeptide(L)'
;MRTKREKIDNGTYFIKSSIVPETAKQLCSEETQSLFLQVLEEAIIKFNIKIENFIILKDEFQMVIQTIAETDISVVMQWIKQSFSIRFNRRFNRFGTLWRGRFKSVLLKIKRKVDEFINIINELPVKLNLCLESEIFRFSGQYHITNRIKTIIKNNA
;
A
#
# COMPACT_ATOMS: atom_id res chain seq x y z
N MET A 1 18.33 6.48 -17.91
CA MET A 1 18.04 7.70 -17.13
C MET A 1 16.80 7.46 -16.28
N ARG A 2 16.88 7.74 -14.98
CA ARG A 2 15.72 7.58 -14.08
C ARG A 2 14.73 8.71 -14.30
N THR A 3 13.49 8.38 -14.65
CA THR A 3 12.41 9.36 -14.72
C THR A 3 12.17 9.97 -13.33
N LYS A 4 12.19 11.29 -13.24
CA LYS A 4 11.90 12.01 -12.01
C LYS A 4 10.41 11.86 -11.68
N ARG A 5 10.10 11.53 -10.43
CA ARG A 5 8.70 11.48 -9.97
C ARG A 5 8.11 12.87 -9.88
N GLU A 6 6.89 13.00 -10.33
CA GLU A 6 6.11 14.21 -10.09
C GLU A 6 5.65 14.22 -8.62
N LYS A 7 5.93 15.32 -7.93
CA LYS A 7 5.62 15.50 -6.49
C LYS A 7 5.09 16.90 -6.28
N ILE A 8 4.09 17.02 -5.42
CA ILE A 8 3.56 18.31 -4.95
C ILE A 8 3.24 18.23 -3.45
N ASP A 9 3.22 19.38 -2.80
CA ASP A 9 2.75 19.49 -1.42
C ASP A 9 1.26 19.14 -1.36
N ASN A 10 0.86 18.43 -0.31
CA ASN A 10 -0.50 17.91 -0.15
C ASN A 10 -0.99 17.08 -1.34
N GLY A 11 -0.07 16.43 -2.05
CA GLY A 11 -0.38 15.60 -3.22
C GLY A 11 -1.02 14.27 -2.84
N THR A 12 -1.91 13.80 -3.70
CA THR A 12 -2.49 12.45 -3.62
C THR A 12 -1.90 11.60 -4.74
N TYR A 13 -1.43 10.41 -4.38
CA TYR A 13 -0.71 9.51 -5.29
C TYR A 13 -1.33 8.13 -5.29
N PHE A 14 -1.42 7.52 -6.47
CA PHE A 14 -1.54 6.08 -6.60
C PHE A 14 -0.15 5.47 -6.56
N ILE A 15 0.06 4.50 -5.68
CA ILE A 15 1.34 3.82 -5.48
C ILE A 15 1.17 2.34 -5.76
N LYS A 16 2.15 1.78 -6.47
CA LYS A 16 2.25 0.34 -6.71
C LYS A 16 3.70 -0.12 -6.53
N SER A 17 3.90 -1.21 -5.83
CA SER A 17 5.22 -1.84 -5.71
C SER A 17 5.09 -3.36 -5.65
N SER A 18 6.00 -4.05 -6.32
CA SER A 18 5.99 -5.51 -6.44
C SER A 18 7.21 -6.12 -5.76
N ILE A 19 7.07 -7.35 -5.30
CA ILE A 19 8.16 -8.14 -4.74
C ILE A 19 8.77 -9.07 -5.78
N VAL A 20 9.99 -9.55 -5.50
CA VAL A 20 10.63 -10.55 -6.36
C VAL A 20 9.82 -11.85 -6.36
N PRO A 21 9.67 -12.53 -7.52
CA PRO A 21 8.76 -13.69 -7.65
C PRO A 21 9.07 -14.84 -6.69
N GLU A 22 10.33 -15.04 -6.33
CA GLU A 22 10.77 -16.13 -5.44
C GLU A 22 10.19 -16.02 -4.02
N THR A 23 9.80 -14.81 -3.60
CA THR A 23 9.23 -14.55 -2.27
C THR A 23 7.72 -14.43 -2.26
N ALA A 24 7.08 -14.43 -3.42
CA ALA A 24 5.62 -14.25 -3.57
C ALA A 24 4.81 -15.28 -2.79
N LYS A 25 5.26 -16.54 -2.76
CA LYS A 25 4.60 -17.62 -2.00
C LYS A 25 4.53 -17.33 -0.51
N GLN A 26 5.56 -16.68 0.04
CA GLN A 26 5.62 -16.35 1.46
C GLN A 26 4.71 -15.16 1.81
N LEU A 27 4.49 -14.24 0.88
CA LEU A 27 3.54 -13.14 1.05
C LEU A 27 2.06 -13.57 1.00
N CYS A 28 1.77 -14.78 0.54
CA CYS A 28 0.42 -15.31 0.57
C CYS A 28 -0.08 -15.62 1.99
N SER A 29 0.81 -15.69 2.97
CA SER A 29 0.38 -16.01 4.34
C SER A 29 -0.27 -14.81 5.01
N GLU A 30 -1.29 -15.11 5.80
CA GLU A 30 -1.99 -14.11 6.62
C GLU A 30 -1.02 -13.38 7.56
N GLU A 31 -0.02 -14.09 8.04
CA GLU A 31 1.03 -13.56 8.90
C GLU A 31 1.83 -12.45 8.22
N THR A 32 2.28 -12.66 6.98
CA THR A 32 3.07 -11.66 6.26
C THR A 32 2.24 -10.46 5.83
N GLN A 33 1.00 -10.68 5.44
CA GLN A 33 0.08 -9.59 5.13
C GLN A 33 -0.25 -8.76 6.38
N SER A 34 -0.44 -9.41 7.52
CA SER A 34 -0.62 -8.73 8.81
C SER A 34 0.61 -7.92 9.21
N LEU A 35 1.80 -8.44 8.94
CA LEU A 35 3.06 -7.72 9.16
C LEU A 35 3.13 -6.43 8.32
N PHE A 36 2.68 -6.47 7.08
CA PHE A 36 2.61 -5.29 6.23
C PHE A 36 1.58 -4.27 6.75
N LEU A 37 0.42 -4.72 7.23
CA LEU A 37 -0.56 -3.83 7.86
C LEU A 37 0.02 -3.10 9.06
N GLN A 38 0.81 -3.76 9.89
CA GLN A 38 1.50 -3.13 11.02
C GLN A 38 2.45 -2.03 10.55
N VAL A 39 3.19 -2.26 9.46
CA VAL A 39 4.07 -1.24 8.88
C VAL A 39 3.26 -0.02 8.41
N LEU A 40 2.12 -0.22 7.77
CA LEU A 40 1.24 0.89 7.37
C LEU A 40 0.68 1.66 8.57
N GLU A 41 0.27 0.97 9.61
CA GLU A 41 -0.20 1.60 10.86
C GLU A 41 0.88 2.47 11.49
N GLU A 42 2.11 1.98 11.54
CA GLU A 42 3.26 2.73 12.06
C GLU A 42 3.61 3.92 11.15
N ALA A 43 3.51 3.77 9.84
CA ALA A 43 3.77 4.86 8.89
C ALA A 43 2.82 6.04 9.12
N ILE A 44 1.54 5.77 9.37
CA ILE A 44 0.52 6.79 9.65
C ILE A 44 0.84 7.57 10.93
N ILE A 45 1.41 6.90 11.93
CA ILE A 45 1.84 7.54 13.18
C ILE A 45 3.11 8.35 12.96
N LYS A 46 4.04 7.83 12.17
CA LYS A 46 5.36 8.44 11.97
C LYS A 46 5.34 9.64 11.01
N PHE A 47 4.55 9.57 9.95
CA PHE A 47 4.52 10.58 8.90
C PHE A 47 3.17 11.29 8.86
N ASN A 48 3.20 12.52 8.37
CA ASN A 48 1.98 13.29 8.12
C ASN A 48 1.37 12.87 6.78
N ILE A 49 0.65 11.76 6.79
CA ILE A 49 0.04 11.13 5.61
C ILE A 49 -1.39 10.68 5.92
N LYS A 50 -2.16 10.52 4.85
CA LYS A 50 -3.49 9.90 4.91
C LYS A 50 -3.57 8.81 3.84
N ILE A 51 -3.89 7.58 4.24
CA ILE A 51 -4.14 6.48 3.31
C ILE A 51 -5.63 6.44 3.02
N GLU A 52 -6.00 6.67 1.75
CA GLU A 52 -7.38 6.68 1.30
C GLU A 52 -7.89 5.27 0.98
N ASN A 53 -7.03 4.43 0.45
CA ASN A 53 -7.33 3.05 0.13
C ASN A 53 -6.05 2.24 -0.04
N PHE A 54 -6.12 0.92 0.12
CA PHE A 54 -4.99 0.03 -0.11
C PHE A 54 -5.47 -1.39 -0.41
N ILE A 55 -4.58 -2.19 -1.00
CA ILE A 55 -4.73 -3.64 -1.12
C ILE A 55 -3.34 -4.29 -1.04
N ILE A 56 -3.25 -5.40 -0.32
CA ILE A 56 -2.04 -6.19 -0.17
C ILE A 56 -2.29 -7.53 -0.84
N LEU A 57 -1.65 -7.74 -1.98
CA LEU A 57 -1.70 -9.00 -2.72
C LEU A 57 -0.47 -9.84 -2.39
N LYS A 58 -0.42 -11.07 -2.88
CA LYS A 58 0.72 -11.97 -2.61
C LYS A 58 2.06 -11.48 -3.17
N ASP A 59 2.04 -10.72 -4.26
CA ASP A 59 3.23 -10.30 -5.02
C ASP A 59 3.37 -8.79 -5.16
N GLU A 60 2.39 -8.02 -4.72
CA GLU A 60 2.39 -6.56 -4.80
C GLU A 60 1.44 -5.93 -3.80
N PHE A 61 1.66 -4.65 -3.54
CA PHE A 61 0.66 -3.81 -2.90
C PHE A 61 0.34 -2.61 -3.77
N GLN A 62 -0.88 -2.10 -3.62
CA GLN A 62 -1.32 -0.85 -4.22
C GLN A 62 -1.98 0.01 -3.16
N MET A 63 -1.84 1.31 -3.25
CA MET A 63 -2.55 2.24 -2.37
C MET A 63 -2.75 3.60 -3.00
N VAL A 64 -3.75 4.31 -2.50
CA VAL A 64 -3.96 5.74 -2.72
C VAL A 64 -3.60 6.44 -1.43
N ILE A 65 -2.60 7.30 -1.48
CA ILE A 65 -2.01 7.97 -0.31
C ILE A 65 -1.88 9.47 -0.57
N GLN A 66 -2.27 10.27 0.42
CA GLN A 66 -2.05 11.70 0.43
C GLN A 66 -0.92 12.06 1.39
N THR A 67 0.03 12.85 0.91
CA THR A 67 1.01 13.51 1.76
C THR A 67 0.45 14.85 2.23
N ILE A 68 0.76 15.23 3.47
CA ILE A 68 0.26 16.46 4.10
C ILE A 68 1.46 17.35 4.41
N ALA A 69 1.31 18.66 4.18
CA ALA A 69 2.36 19.66 4.36
C ALA A 69 3.61 19.31 3.52
N GLU A 70 4.79 19.39 4.08
CA GLU A 70 6.08 19.20 3.41
C GLU A 70 6.53 17.72 3.35
N THR A 71 5.63 16.77 3.64
CA THR A 71 5.95 15.34 3.65
C THR A 71 6.28 14.84 2.23
N ASP A 72 7.45 14.26 2.06
CA ASP A 72 7.91 13.72 0.77
C ASP A 72 7.48 12.26 0.61
N ILE A 73 6.70 11.98 -0.43
CA ILE A 73 6.23 10.61 -0.74
C ILE A 73 7.37 9.61 -0.93
N SER A 74 8.51 10.05 -1.46
CA SER A 74 9.67 9.15 -1.64
C SER A 74 10.27 8.72 -0.32
N VAL A 75 10.32 9.60 0.67
CA VAL A 75 10.80 9.29 2.02
C VAL A 75 9.84 8.33 2.72
N VAL A 76 8.55 8.58 2.62
CA VAL A 76 7.51 7.70 3.17
C VAL A 76 7.61 6.29 2.59
N MET A 77 7.68 6.19 1.27
CA MET A 77 7.73 4.90 0.58
C MET A 77 9.03 4.14 0.84
N GLN A 78 10.14 4.84 0.93
CA GLN A 78 11.41 4.24 1.31
C GLN A 78 11.32 3.61 2.70
N TRP A 79 10.75 4.32 3.65
CA TRP A 79 10.58 3.83 5.01
C TRP A 79 9.65 2.61 5.07
N ILE A 80 8.51 2.65 4.41
CA ILE A 80 7.53 1.54 4.37
C ILE A 80 8.18 0.28 3.79
N LYS A 81 8.82 0.41 2.63
CA LYS A 81 9.44 -0.72 1.94
C LYS A 81 10.61 -1.30 2.73
N GLN A 82 11.46 -0.46 3.29
CA GLN A 82 12.60 -0.88 4.09
C GLN A 82 12.16 -1.55 5.39
N SER A 83 11.21 -0.97 6.11
CA SER A 83 10.69 -1.52 7.36
C SER A 83 10.07 -2.90 7.16
N PHE A 84 9.27 -3.05 6.12
CA PHE A 84 8.69 -4.34 5.78
C PHE A 84 9.77 -5.36 5.38
N SER A 85 10.72 -4.98 4.54
CA SER A 85 11.80 -5.84 4.09
C SER A 85 12.64 -6.37 5.26
N ILE A 86 13.00 -5.51 6.20
CA ILE A 86 13.76 -5.89 7.40
C ILE A 86 12.98 -6.93 8.23
N ARG A 87 11.70 -6.66 8.50
CA ARG A 87 10.85 -7.54 9.31
C ARG A 87 10.60 -8.88 8.61
N PHE A 88 10.33 -8.85 7.32
CA PHE A 88 10.11 -10.03 6.50
C PHE A 88 11.37 -10.92 6.47
N ASN A 89 12.53 -10.33 6.17
CA ASN A 89 13.80 -11.06 6.10
C ASN A 89 14.16 -11.68 7.45
N ARG A 90 13.93 -10.96 8.54
CA ARG A 90 14.15 -11.48 9.90
C ARG A 90 13.20 -12.64 10.20
N ARG A 91 11.93 -12.51 9.87
CA ARG A 91 10.92 -13.54 10.16
C ARG A 91 11.16 -14.85 9.41
N PHE A 92 11.62 -14.77 8.17
CA PHE A 92 11.86 -15.91 7.30
C PHE A 92 13.32 -16.29 7.15
N ASN A 93 14.20 -15.74 8.00
CA ASN A 93 15.65 -15.99 7.98
C ASN A 93 16.23 -15.84 6.56
N ARG A 94 15.89 -14.73 5.91
CA ARG A 94 16.19 -14.45 4.52
C ARG A 94 17.11 -13.24 4.41
N PHE A 95 17.94 -13.19 3.38
CA PHE A 95 18.82 -12.08 3.07
C PHE A 95 18.51 -11.53 1.67
N GLY A 96 18.88 -10.26 1.46
CA GLY A 96 18.84 -9.63 0.16
C GLY A 96 17.53 -8.91 -0.15
N THR A 97 17.43 -8.47 -1.40
CA THR A 97 16.33 -7.63 -1.90
C THR A 97 15.00 -8.37 -1.90
N LEU A 98 14.00 -7.76 -1.29
CA LEU A 98 12.62 -8.21 -1.35
C LEU A 98 11.87 -7.58 -2.51
N TRP A 99 12.12 -6.31 -2.78
CA TRP A 99 11.35 -5.51 -3.74
C TRP A 99 11.91 -5.61 -5.15
N ARG A 100 11.00 -5.71 -6.12
CA ARG A 100 11.30 -5.71 -7.54
C ARG A 100 11.41 -4.27 -8.04
N GLY A 101 12.55 -3.64 -7.75
CA GLY A 101 12.83 -2.28 -8.17
C GLY A 101 12.11 -1.21 -7.36
N ARG A 102 12.00 -0.03 -7.95
CA ARG A 102 11.39 1.14 -7.34
C ARG A 102 9.86 1.04 -7.35
N PHE A 103 9.20 1.71 -6.42
CA PHE A 103 7.75 1.86 -6.49
C PHE A 103 7.36 2.73 -7.69
N LYS A 104 6.18 2.45 -8.25
CA LYS A 104 5.55 3.27 -9.28
C LYS A 104 4.56 4.22 -8.60
N SER A 105 4.48 5.45 -9.11
CA SER A 105 3.55 6.45 -8.60
C SER A 105 2.89 7.23 -9.73
N VAL A 106 1.61 7.54 -9.53
CA VAL A 106 0.85 8.44 -10.39
C VAL A 106 0.28 9.54 -9.51
N LEU A 107 0.60 10.80 -9.83
CA LEU A 107 0.03 11.95 -9.14
C LEU A 107 -1.42 12.14 -9.60
N LEU A 108 -2.35 12.10 -8.64
CA LEU A 108 -3.78 12.23 -8.87
C LEU A 108 -4.19 13.68 -8.58
N LYS A 109 -4.35 14.48 -9.65
CA LYS A 109 -4.51 15.94 -9.55
C LYS A 109 -5.92 16.39 -9.26
N ILE A 110 -6.94 15.55 -9.50
CA ILE A 110 -8.36 15.90 -9.32
C ILE A 110 -9.07 14.78 -8.58
N LYS A 111 -10.13 15.13 -7.85
CA LYS A 111 -10.90 14.20 -7.04
C LYS A 111 -11.47 13.02 -7.86
N ARG A 112 -11.92 13.26 -9.08
CA ARG A 112 -12.42 12.20 -9.96
C ARG A 112 -11.37 11.11 -10.21
N LYS A 113 -10.10 11.50 -10.37
CA LYS A 113 -9.00 10.54 -10.53
C LYS A 113 -8.71 9.77 -9.25
N VAL A 114 -8.80 10.41 -8.10
CA VAL A 114 -8.68 9.75 -6.80
C VAL A 114 -9.75 8.67 -6.65
N ASP A 115 -11.01 9.02 -6.91
CA ASP A 115 -12.14 8.09 -6.82
C ASP A 115 -12.01 6.94 -7.83
N GLU A 116 -11.53 7.22 -9.04
CA GLU A 116 -11.28 6.22 -10.08
C GLU A 116 -10.25 5.17 -9.62
N PHE A 117 -9.12 5.60 -9.05
CA PHE A 117 -8.09 4.69 -8.56
C PHE A 117 -8.51 3.94 -7.29
N ILE A 118 -9.28 4.57 -6.42
CA ILE A 118 -9.89 3.88 -5.27
C ILE A 118 -10.78 2.72 -5.76
N ASN A 119 -11.62 2.96 -6.77
CA ASN A 119 -12.48 1.94 -7.35
C ASN A 119 -11.70 0.82 -8.05
N ILE A 120 -10.61 1.16 -8.75
CA ILE A 120 -9.72 0.16 -9.37
C ILE A 120 -9.18 -0.79 -8.30
N ILE A 121 -8.71 -0.27 -7.18
CA ILE A 121 -8.23 -1.07 -6.05
C ILE A 121 -9.35 -1.95 -5.47
N ASN A 122 -10.54 -1.37 -5.27
CA ASN A 122 -11.69 -2.10 -4.70
C ASN A 122 -12.13 -3.29 -5.58
N GLU A 123 -12.08 -3.15 -6.89
CA GLU A 123 -12.49 -4.19 -7.83
C GLU A 123 -11.45 -5.30 -8.00
N LEU A 124 -10.21 -5.04 -7.63
CA LEU A 124 -9.07 -5.92 -7.94
C LEU A 124 -9.21 -7.33 -7.36
N PRO A 125 -9.62 -7.54 -6.09
CA PRO A 125 -9.73 -8.91 -5.56
C PRO A 125 -10.77 -9.76 -6.29
N VAL A 126 -11.85 -9.16 -6.76
CA VAL A 126 -12.87 -9.86 -7.58
C VAL A 126 -12.33 -10.14 -8.98
N LYS A 127 -11.69 -9.17 -9.62
CA LYS A 127 -11.07 -9.35 -10.95
C LYS A 127 -9.98 -10.42 -10.97
N LEU A 128 -9.26 -10.58 -9.86
CA LEU A 128 -8.22 -11.62 -9.71
C LEU A 128 -8.76 -12.94 -9.20
N ASN A 129 -10.09 -13.09 -9.08
CA ASN A 129 -10.76 -14.30 -8.58
C ASN A 129 -10.30 -14.73 -7.18
N LEU A 130 -9.96 -13.75 -6.32
CA LEU A 130 -9.57 -14.01 -4.94
C LEU A 130 -10.77 -14.12 -4.00
N CYS A 131 -11.89 -13.49 -4.37
CA CYS A 131 -13.14 -13.49 -3.63
C CYS A 131 -14.32 -13.13 -4.55
N LEU A 132 -15.54 -13.37 -4.09
CA LEU A 132 -16.75 -13.04 -4.82
C LEU A 132 -17.18 -11.59 -4.62
N GLU A 133 -16.88 -11.01 -3.46
CA GLU A 133 -17.21 -9.64 -3.08
C GLU A 133 -15.98 -8.94 -2.51
N SER A 134 -15.72 -7.70 -2.94
CA SER A 134 -14.54 -6.94 -2.53
C SER A 134 -14.44 -6.73 -1.03
N GLU A 135 -15.58 -6.61 -0.36
CA GLU A 135 -15.67 -6.35 1.08
C GLU A 135 -15.16 -7.49 1.95
N ILE A 136 -15.08 -8.69 1.42
CA ILE A 136 -14.59 -9.86 2.17
C ILE A 136 -13.09 -10.10 2.04
N PHE A 137 -12.40 -9.36 1.14
CA PHE A 137 -10.95 -9.47 1.01
C PHE A 137 -10.26 -8.73 2.16
N ARG A 138 -9.78 -9.48 3.14
CA ARG A 138 -9.31 -8.99 4.44
C ARG A 138 -8.20 -7.93 4.37
N PHE A 139 -7.28 -8.05 3.40
CA PHE A 139 -6.11 -7.17 3.29
C PHE A 139 -6.35 -6.04 2.30
N SER A 140 -7.45 -5.32 2.49
CA SER A 140 -7.84 -4.18 1.66
C SER A 140 -8.48 -3.08 2.48
N GLY A 141 -8.44 -1.87 1.95
CA GLY A 141 -9.12 -0.71 2.53
C GLY A 141 -10.64 -0.90 2.57
N GLN A 142 -11.21 -1.52 1.55
CA GLN A 142 -12.65 -1.80 1.50
C GLN A 142 -13.10 -2.69 2.67
N TYR A 143 -12.34 -3.73 2.99
CA TYR A 143 -12.61 -4.56 4.16
C TYR A 143 -12.54 -3.75 5.47
N HIS A 144 -11.52 -2.91 5.60
CA HIS A 144 -11.36 -2.06 6.78
C HIS A 144 -12.52 -1.08 6.94
N ILE A 145 -12.98 -0.46 5.85
CA ILE A 145 -14.14 0.46 5.88
C ILE A 145 -15.42 -0.29 6.28
N THR A 146 -15.69 -1.42 5.64
CA THR A 146 -16.88 -2.24 5.90
C THR A 146 -16.94 -2.75 7.34
N ASN A 147 -15.78 -3.13 7.90
CA ASN A 147 -15.67 -3.65 9.25
C ASN A 147 -15.34 -2.56 10.30
N ARG A 148 -15.38 -1.30 9.92
CA ARG A 148 -15.13 -0.12 10.79
C ARG A 148 -13.77 -0.17 11.48
N ILE A 149 -12.75 -0.71 10.80
CA ILE A 149 -11.38 -0.74 11.30
C ILE A 149 -10.72 0.60 10.91
N LYS A 150 -10.32 1.39 11.90
CA LYS A 150 -9.83 2.77 11.69
C LYS A 150 -8.33 2.93 11.94
N THR A 151 -7.58 1.85 11.97
CA THR A 151 -6.13 1.89 12.24
C THR A 151 -5.32 2.45 11.07
N ILE A 152 -5.78 2.25 9.84
CA ILE A 152 -5.10 2.73 8.63
C ILE A 152 -5.97 3.77 7.93
N ILE A 153 -7.21 3.42 7.56
CA ILE A 153 -8.13 4.36 6.92
C ILE A 153 -8.95 5.05 8.00
N LYS A 154 -8.69 6.32 8.19
CA LYS A 154 -9.47 7.17 9.10
C LYS A 154 -10.58 7.80 8.28
N ASN A 155 -11.78 7.24 8.35
CA ASN A 155 -12.95 7.89 7.80
C ASN A 155 -13.14 9.22 8.54
N ASN A 156 -13.05 10.30 7.81
CA ASN A 156 -13.64 11.56 8.24
C ASN A 156 -15.15 11.36 8.16
N ALA A 157 -15.71 10.98 9.27
CA ALA A 157 -17.16 11.03 9.41
C ALA A 157 -17.60 12.49 9.42
#